data_f2a450431443a942306e3a93961796db
#
_entry.id   f2a450431443a942306e3a93961796db
#
_cell.length_a   1.000
_cell.length_b   1.000
_cell.length_c   1.000
_cell.angle_alpha   90.00
_cell.angle_beta   90.00
_cell.angle_gamma   90.00
#
_symmetry.space_group_name_H-M   'P 1'
#
loop_
_entity.id
_entity.type
_entity.pdbx_description
1 polymer ?
#
loop_
_entity_poly.entity_id
_entity_poly.type
_entity_poly.pdbx_seq_one_letter_code
_entity_poly.pdbx_strand_id
1 'polypeptide(L)'
;MRILEQAWAASLSRRNAVRAFAALLTGSPLHSQQDPFRDHSRVAGLDEMVTAFDFEPVTYAKLPREVYDYMAHGADSEFTLRRNRESYDWVDLVPKGVANSSTIRTDVELFGSKMPSPIMVAPSSLQGALHPDGEMAMHLGASAANTRMIVSNAASFTIEKIAAAAKGSLWFQLYPKKDLDANLDGLEAAQKAGCTGVVVTVDVQAVSYERDLHDRRLASGLLRPPNAGARPRDPLVHNPYGAPEGRMWYEWKLFDQIRSTIKGPMLAKGILTPEDARLCIEHGCDGVYVSNHGGRSLDYAPSSLEVLPGIVDAVAGRVPIIFDSGIRTGSDVLKALALGAKAVCVGRTPRWGLAAYGPPGVQRVLEILQAELIQAMAYTGRTSIDAIDKTAVRTDFP
;
A
#
# COMPACT_ATOMS: atom_id res chain seq x y z
N MET A 1 56.17 -17.70 12.26
CA MET A 1 56.05 -16.24 12.41
C MET A 1 56.87 -15.43 11.43
N ARG A 2 58.03 -15.86 10.93
CA ARG A 2 58.83 -15.10 9.95
C ARG A 2 58.31 -15.05 8.50
N ILE A 3 57.44 -15.92 8.08
CA ILE A 3 56.89 -15.94 6.72
C ILE A 3 55.74 -14.95 6.50
N LEU A 4 55.03 -14.58 7.58
CA LEU A 4 53.94 -13.60 7.50
C LEU A 4 54.42 -12.14 7.56
N GLU A 5 55.63 -11.89 8.16
CA GLU A 5 56.20 -10.53 8.20
C GLU A 5 56.82 -10.10 6.85
N GLN A 6 57.30 -11.03 6.04
CA GLN A 6 57.84 -10.70 4.70
C GLN A 6 56.80 -10.43 3.64
N ALA A 7 55.56 -10.88 3.83
CA ALA A 7 54.46 -10.61 2.88
C ALA A 7 53.86 -9.18 3.04
N TRP A 8 54.16 -8.49 4.12
CA TRP A 8 53.65 -7.14 4.39
C TRP A 8 54.57 -6.01 3.97
N ALA A 9 55.83 -6.33 3.64
CA ALA A 9 56.86 -5.34 3.26
C ALA A 9 56.92 -5.02 1.72
N ALA A 10 56.15 -5.71 0.92
CA ALA A 10 56.01 -5.33 -0.48
C ALA A 10 55.05 -4.12 -0.58
N SER A 11 55.60 -2.94 -0.91
CA SER A 11 54.86 -1.71 -1.13
C SER A 11 53.62 -1.97 -2.00
N LEU A 12 52.48 -2.09 -1.36
CA LEU A 12 51.19 -2.12 -2.05
C LEU A 12 51.03 -0.78 -2.76
N SER A 13 51.29 -0.73 -4.06
CA SER A 13 50.91 0.44 -4.83
C SER A 13 49.43 0.71 -4.62
N ARG A 14 49.01 1.98 -4.65
CA ARG A 14 47.56 2.34 -4.56
C ARG A 14 46.69 1.43 -5.43
N ARG A 15 47.18 1.00 -6.59
CA ARG A 15 46.50 0.11 -7.52
C ARG A 15 46.34 -1.32 -6.97
N ASN A 16 47.30 -1.83 -6.23
CA ASN A 16 47.24 -3.15 -5.61
C ASN A 16 46.37 -3.14 -4.32
N ALA A 17 46.37 -2.03 -3.58
CA ALA A 17 45.47 -1.84 -2.46
C ALA A 17 43.99 -1.79 -2.93
N VAL A 18 43.69 -1.07 -4.01
CA VAL A 18 42.37 -1.03 -4.64
C VAL A 18 41.97 -2.41 -5.18
N ARG A 19 42.86 -3.17 -5.77
CA ARG A 19 42.59 -4.55 -6.23
C ARG A 19 42.38 -5.51 -5.08
N ALA A 20 43.14 -5.40 -3.99
CA ALA A 20 42.94 -6.22 -2.78
C ALA A 20 41.61 -5.87 -2.09
N PHE A 21 41.26 -4.59 -2.06
CA PHE A 21 39.99 -4.12 -1.50
C PHE A 21 38.81 -4.56 -2.38
N ALA A 22 38.92 -4.48 -3.71
CA ALA A 22 37.94 -5.00 -4.66
C ALA A 22 37.80 -6.53 -4.53
N ALA A 23 38.89 -7.27 -4.37
CA ALA A 23 38.85 -8.71 -4.12
C ALA A 23 38.24 -9.06 -2.77
N LEU A 24 38.43 -8.22 -1.75
CA LEU A 24 37.79 -8.37 -0.44
C LEU A 24 36.28 -8.08 -0.49
N LEU A 25 35.87 -7.12 -1.27
CA LEU A 25 34.46 -6.81 -1.54
C LEU A 25 33.80 -7.90 -2.40
N THR A 26 34.49 -8.46 -3.40
CA THR A 26 33.96 -9.56 -4.22
C THR A 26 34.02 -10.91 -3.52
N GLY A 27 34.91 -11.10 -2.54
CA GLY A 27 34.98 -12.26 -1.64
C GLY A 27 34.16 -12.11 -0.35
N SER A 28 33.42 -11.03 -0.18
CA SER A 28 32.57 -10.81 0.97
C SER A 28 31.48 -11.88 1.04
N PRO A 29 31.18 -12.42 2.24
CA PRO A 29 30.05 -13.34 2.44
C PRO A 29 28.71 -12.80 1.93
N LEU A 30 28.57 -11.47 1.82
CA LEU A 30 27.41 -10.81 1.21
C LEU A 30 27.30 -11.05 -0.31
N HIS A 31 28.42 -11.35 -1.01
CA HIS A 31 28.41 -11.75 -2.43
C HIS A 31 28.40 -13.27 -2.61
N SER A 32 28.76 -14.05 -1.60
CA SER A 32 28.83 -15.50 -1.67
C SER A 32 27.50 -16.23 -1.40
N GLN A 33 26.42 -15.50 -1.18
CA GLN A 33 25.08 -16.08 -1.07
C GLN A 33 24.43 -16.43 -2.42
N GLN A 34 25.07 -16.07 -3.54
CA GLN A 34 24.61 -16.57 -4.83
C GLN A 34 25.12 -18.02 -4.99
N ASP A 35 24.19 -18.96 -4.88
CA ASP A 35 24.47 -20.35 -5.26
C ASP A 35 24.96 -20.37 -6.72
N PRO A 36 26.23 -20.76 -6.99
CA PRO A 36 26.78 -20.74 -8.34
C PRO A 36 26.06 -21.72 -9.29
N PHE A 37 25.24 -22.63 -8.75
CA PHE A 37 24.42 -23.56 -9.51
C PHE A 37 23.00 -23.04 -9.79
N ARG A 38 22.61 -21.89 -9.24
CA ARG A 38 21.34 -21.27 -9.57
C ARG A 38 21.47 -20.34 -10.77
N ASP A 39 20.54 -20.45 -11.69
CA ASP A 39 20.38 -19.47 -12.77
C ASP A 39 19.74 -18.19 -12.23
N HIS A 40 20.56 -17.22 -11.85
CA HIS A 40 20.14 -15.92 -11.33
C HIS A 40 19.59 -14.98 -12.41
N SER A 41 19.71 -15.33 -13.68
CA SER A 41 19.10 -14.59 -14.79
C SER A 41 17.64 -14.99 -15.03
N ARG A 42 17.22 -16.12 -14.48
CA ARG A 42 15.86 -16.63 -14.61
C ARG A 42 14.87 -15.80 -13.79
N VAL A 43 13.79 -15.38 -14.42
CA VAL A 43 12.64 -14.83 -13.70
C VAL A 43 11.91 -15.99 -13.03
N ALA A 44 11.77 -15.94 -11.72
CA ALA A 44 11.10 -16.97 -10.94
C ALA A 44 9.63 -17.20 -11.41
N GLY A 45 9.12 -18.40 -11.30
CA GLY A 45 7.72 -18.72 -11.62
C GLY A 45 6.75 -18.28 -10.51
N LEU A 46 5.46 -18.22 -10.82
CA LEU A 46 4.44 -17.86 -9.83
C LEU A 46 4.39 -18.84 -8.66
N ASP A 47 4.64 -20.12 -8.90
CA ASP A 47 4.68 -21.21 -7.91
C ASP A 47 5.86 -21.11 -6.94
N GLU A 48 6.88 -20.34 -7.31
CA GLU A 48 8.05 -20.06 -6.46
C GLU A 48 7.84 -18.86 -5.50
N MET A 49 6.75 -18.13 -5.66
CA MET A 49 6.40 -16.99 -4.81
C MET A 49 5.87 -17.49 -3.46
N VAL A 50 6.64 -17.29 -2.39
CA VAL A 50 6.30 -17.73 -1.02
C VAL A 50 6.07 -16.59 -0.05
N THR A 51 6.57 -15.39 -0.37
CA THR A 51 6.33 -14.14 0.35
C THR A 51 5.89 -13.02 -0.59
N ALA A 52 5.28 -11.97 -0.07
CA ALA A 52 4.95 -10.79 -0.89
C ALA A 52 6.21 -10.10 -1.45
N PHE A 53 7.35 -10.20 -0.77
CA PHE A 53 8.62 -9.61 -1.22
C PHE A 53 9.17 -10.28 -2.48
N ASP A 54 8.86 -11.55 -2.75
CA ASP A 54 9.36 -12.27 -3.92
C ASP A 54 8.82 -11.70 -5.23
N PHE A 55 7.69 -11.00 -5.19
CA PHE A 55 7.07 -10.38 -6.37
C PHE A 55 7.78 -9.09 -6.82
N GLU A 56 8.41 -8.36 -5.90
CA GLU A 56 9.01 -7.06 -6.22
C GLU A 56 10.17 -7.16 -7.21
N PRO A 57 11.15 -8.09 -7.06
CA PRO A 57 12.23 -8.27 -8.04
C PRO A 57 11.71 -8.65 -9.43
N VAL A 58 10.70 -9.50 -9.52
CA VAL A 58 10.07 -9.88 -10.78
C VAL A 58 9.39 -8.68 -11.43
N THR A 59 8.69 -7.89 -10.63
CA THR A 59 8.06 -6.65 -11.07
C THR A 59 9.09 -5.65 -11.61
N TYR A 60 10.20 -5.47 -10.89
CA TYR A 60 11.31 -4.61 -11.32
C TYR A 60 11.90 -5.05 -12.66
N ALA A 61 12.06 -6.37 -12.86
CA ALA A 61 12.60 -6.92 -14.10
C ALA A 61 11.64 -6.79 -15.30
N LYS A 62 10.34 -6.79 -15.07
CA LYS A 62 9.31 -6.76 -16.14
C LYS A 62 8.84 -5.38 -16.53
N LEU A 63 8.85 -4.42 -15.61
CA LEU A 63 8.32 -3.08 -15.87
C LEU A 63 9.38 -2.15 -16.47
N PRO A 64 8.97 -1.23 -17.36
CA PRO A 64 9.79 -0.06 -17.65
C PRO A 64 10.15 0.66 -16.35
N ARG A 65 11.39 1.15 -16.26
CA ARG A 65 11.92 1.78 -15.06
C ARG A 65 11.01 2.87 -14.52
N GLU A 66 10.49 3.73 -15.39
CA GLU A 66 9.63 4.84 -15.02
C GLU A 66 8.31 4.37 -14.37
N VAL A 67 7.77 3.27 -14.85
CA VAL A 67 6.53 2.68 -14.31
C VAL A 67 6.78 2.06 -12.95
N TYR A 68 7.91 1.33 -12.81
CA TYR A 68 8.30 0.78 -11.52
C TYR A 68 8.54 1.89 -10.49
N ASP A 69 9.31 2.91 -10.86
CA ASP A 69 9.62 4.03 -9.98
C ASP A 69 8.35 4.76 -9.52
N TYR A 70 7.39 5.03 -10.44
CA TYR A 70 6.10 5.59 -10.06
C TYR A 70 5.35 4.74 -9.03
N MET A 71 5.44 3.43 -9.13
CA MET A 71 4.80 2.52 -8.19
C MET A 71 5.55 2.47 -6.85
N ALA A 72 6.87 2.46 -6.89
CA ALA A 72 7.74 2.19 -5.74
C ALA A 72 7.99 3.42 -4.87
N HIS A 73 8.13 4.63 -5.46
CA HIS A 73 8.62 5.83 -4.78
C HIS A 73 7.69 6.34 -3.67
N GLY A 74 8.27 7.17 -2.80
CA GLY A 74 7.60 8.02 -1.82
C GLY A 74 7.70 9.50 -2.19
N ALA A 75 7.20 10.37 -1.32
CA ALA A 75 7.33 11.82 -1.47
C ALA A 75 8.76 12.29 -1.11
N ASP A 76 9.25 13.25 -1.83
CA ASP A 76 10.47 14.02 -1.58
C ASP A 76 11.71 13.17 -1.20
N SER A 77 12.13 13.16 0.08
CA SER A 77 13.28 12.39 0.56
C SER A 77 12.94 10.93 0.89
N GLU A 78 11.69 10.54 0.79
CA GLU A 78 11.17 9.21 1.15
C GLU A 78 11.34 8.85 2.64
N PHE A 79 11.48 9.84 3.51
CA PHE A 79 11.56 9.60 4.94
C PHE A 79 10.32 8.87 5.45
N THR A 80 9.11 9.38 5.11
CA THR A 80 7.84 8.76 5.51
C THR A 80 7.65 7.37 4.91
N LEU A 81 8.11 7.14 3.66
CA LEU A 81 8.07 5.81 3.04
C LEU A 81 8.88 4.78 3.83
N ARG A 82 10.12 5.12 4.21
CA ARG A 82 10.96 4.24 5.04
C ARG A 82 10.38 4.05 6.44
N ARG A 83 9.96 5.14 7.09
CA ARG A 83 9.35 5.11 8.42
C ARG A 83 8.11 4.23 8.49
N ASN A 84 7.32 4.17 7.41
CA ASN A 84 6.19 3.24 7.32
C ASN A 84 6.62 1.77 7.44
N ARG A 85 7.83 1.40 7.06
CA ARG A 85 8.33 0.03 7.26
C ARG A 85 8.99 -0.14 8.62
N GLU A 86 9.83 0.82 9.02
CA GLU A 86 10.53 0.81 10.30
C GLU A 86 9.57 0.72 11.48
N SER A 87 8.41 1.39 11.40
CA SER A 87 7.43 1.38 12.49
C SER A 87 6.88 -0.01 12.85
N TYR A 88 6.90 -0.95 11.91
CA TYR A 88 6.54 -2.34 12.22
C TYR A 88 7.61 -3.05 13.04
N ASP A 89 8.88 -2.64 12.97
CA ASP A 89 9.97 -3.20 13.76
C ASP A 89 9.88 -2.76 15.24
N TRP A 90 9.13 -1.70 15.54
CA TRP A 90 8.85 -1.21 16.89
C TRP A 90 7.65 -1.90 17.57
N VAL A 91 7.07 -2.90 16.89
CA VAL A 91 5.92 -3.65 17.39
C VAL A 91 6.25 -5.14 17.37
N ASP A 92 6.55 -5.71 18.54
CA ASP A 92 6.78 -7.13 18.69
C ASP A 92 5.45 -7.88 18.76
N LEU A 93 5.36 -9.06 18.13
CA LEU A 93 4.31 -10.03 18.39
C LEU A 93 4.63 -10.79 19.70
N VAL A 94 3.63 -10.93 20.58
CA VAL A 94 3.77 -11.65 21.84
C VAL A 94 3.32 -13.11 21.63
N PRO A 95 4.25 -14.08 21.57
CA PRO A 95 3.89 -15.47 21.34
C PRO A 95 3.20 -16.07 22.57
N LYS A 96 2.28 -17.00 22.33
CA LYS A 96 1.60 -17.77 23.36
C LYS A 96 1.95 -19.24 23.21
N GLY A 97 2.79 -19.76 24.12
CA GLY A 97 3.38 -21.10 24.01
C GLY A 97 2.39 -22.25 24.13
N VAL A 98 1.29 -22.05 24.87
CA VAL A 98 0.23 -23.06 25.00
C VAL A 98 -1.12 -22.38 24.71
N ALA A 99 -1.62 -22.61 23.49
CA ALA A 99 -2.93 -22.14 23.05
C ALA A 99 -3.56 -23.17 22.12
N ASN A 100 -4.85 -23.42 22.28
CA ASN A 100 -5.58 -24.23 21.31
C ASN A 100 -5.89 -23.37 20.07
N SER A 101 -5.08 -23.53 19.04
CA SER A 101 -5.23 -22.85 17.74
C SER A 101 -5.60 -23.82 16.62
N SER A 102 -6.27 -24.95 16.95
CA SER A 102 -6.71 -25.95 15.98
C SER A 102 -7.72 -25.41 14.97
N THR A 103 -8.43 -24.34 15.31
CA THR A 103 -9.37 -23.67 14.39
C THR A 103 -9.17 -22.15 14.49
N ILE A 104 -8.74 -21.55 13.39
CA ILE A 104 -8.57 -20.10 13.28
C ILE A 104 -9.56 -19.56 12.25
N ARG A 105 -10.27 -18.52 12.64
CA ARG A 105 -11.22 -17.82 11.77
C ARG A 105 -10.73 -16.41 11.49
N THR A 106 -10.65 -16.06 10.22
CA THR A 106 -10.22 -14.74 9.74
C THR A 106 -11.39 -13.87 9.25
N ASP A 107 -12.61 -14.40 9.31
CA ASP A 107 -13.79 -13.65 8.90
C ASP A 107 -14.00 -12.43 9.80
N VAL A 108 -14.43 -11.34 9.18
CA VAL A 108 -14.73 -10.07 9.84
C VAL A 108 -16.00 -9.46 9.27
N GLU A 109 -16.79 -8.84 10.12
CA GLU A 109 -17.91 -8.02 9.68
C GLU A 109 -17.51 -6.56 9.64
N LEU A 110 -17.76 -5.89 8.50
CA LEU A 110 -17.47 -4.49 8.27
C LEU A 110 -18.66 -3.82 7.59
N PHE A 111 -19.28 -2.87 8.28
CA PHE A 111 -20.49 -2.16 7.85
C PHE A 111 -21.62 -3.11 7.42
N GLY A 112 -21.91 -4.13 8.22
CA GLY A 112 -22.95 -5.13 7.96
C GLY A 112 -22.62 -6.12 6.82
N SER A 113 -21.42 -6.06 6.25
CA SER A 113 -20.95 -6.97 5.20
C SER A 113 -19.87 -7.91 5.75
N LYS A 114 -20.07 -9.21 5.58
CA LYS A 114 -19.07 -10.22 5.95
C LYS A 114 -17.97 -10.29 4.91
N MET A 115 -16.72 -10.34 5.37
CA MET A 115 -15.53 -10.56 4.58
C MET A 115 -14.77 -11.77 5.13
N PRO A 116 -14.22 -12.66 4.28
CA PRO A 116 -13.48 -13.84 4.74
C PRO A 116 -12.15 -13.50 5.42
N SER A 117 -11.63 -12.29 5.20
CA SER A 117 -10.38 -11.79 5.74
C SER A 117 -10.48 -10.28 5.98
N PRO A 118 -9.77 -9.73 6.98
CA PRO A 118 -9.71 -8.29 7.22
C PRO A 118 -8.86 -7.53 6.20
N ILE A 119 -8.32 -8.21 5.18
CA ILE A 119 -7.44 -7.62 4.16
C ILE A 119 -8.28 -7.15 2.98
N MET A 120 -8.01 -5.93 2.49
CA MET A 120 -8.61 -5.33 1.30
C MET A 120 -7.53 -4.78 0.37
N VAL A 121 -7.85 -4.62 -0.91
CA VAL A 121 -6.98 -3.92 -1.86
C VAL A 121 -7.21 -2.42 -1.75
N ALA A 122 -6.14 -1.67 -1.44
CA ALA A 122 -6.16 -0.21 -1.34
C ALA A 122 -6.43 0.46 -2.70
N PRO A 123 -7.06 1.64 -2.73
CA PRO A 123 -7.25 2.38 -3.96
C PRO A 123 -5.90 2.75 -4.57
N SER A 124 -5.71 2.39 -5.82
CA SER A 124 -4.48 2.66 -6.57
C SER A 124 -4.82 3.04 -8.00
N SER A 125 -4.20 4.11 -8.48
CA SER A 125 -4.44 4.66 -9.81
C SER A 125 -3.54 4.05 -10.88
N LEU A 126 -3.89 4.24 -12.15
CA LEU A 126 -3.02 4.01 -13.32
C LEU A 126 -2.48 2.58 -13.44
N GLN A 127 -3.27 1.58 -13.09
CA GLN A 127 -2.82 0.19 -13.14
C GLN A 127 -2.70 -0.34 -14.58
N GLY A 128 -3.29 0.36 -15.57
CA GLY A 128 -3.06 0.09 -17.00
C GLY A 128 -1.60 0.23 -17.44
N ALA A 129 -0.77 0.96 -16.67
CA ALA A 129 0.67 1.00 -16.89
C ALA A 129 1.40 -0.26 -16.40
N LEU A 130 0.80 -1.00 -15.46
CA LEU A 130 1.37 -2.23 -14.88
C LEU A 130 0.99 -3.48 -15.67
N HIS A 131 -0.24 -3.49 -16.20
CA HIS A 131 -0.82 -4.61 -16.92
C HIS A 131 -1.85 -4.08 -17.95
N PRO A 132 -1.93 -4.66 -19.17
CA PRO A 132 -2.86 -4.17 -20.19
C PRO A 132 -4.31 -4.03 -19.72
N ASP A 133 -4.80 -4.95 -18.88
CA ASP A 133 -6.14 -4.93 -18.33
C ASP A 133 -6.23 -4.20 -16.96
N GLY A 134 -5.15 -3.64 -16.45
CA GLY A 134 -5.09 -2.75 -15.30
C GLY A 134 -5.98 -3.16 -14.13
N GLU A 135 -6.91 -2.27 -13.76
CA GLU A 135 -7.82 -2.46 -12.64
C GLU A 135 -8.83 -3.60 -12.85
N MET A 136 -9.14 -3.98 -14.10
CA MET A 136 -9.96 -5.16 -14.40
C MET A 136 -9.22 -6.44 -13.98
N ALA A 137 -7.95 -6.55 -14.33
CA ALA A 137 -7.08 -7.66 -13.93
C ALA A 137 -6.88 -7.71 -12.41
N MET A 138 -6.73 -6.54 -11.76
CA MET A 138 -6.68 -6.44 -10.30
C MET A 138 -7.96 -6.95 -9.65
N HIS A 139 -9.13 -6.56 -10.18
CA HIS A 139 -10.42 -7.00 -9.67
C HIS A 139 -10.62 -8.52 -9.84
N LEU A 140 -10.20 -9.09 -10.97
CA LEU A 140 -10.22 -10.54 -11.20
C LEU A 140 -9.40 -11.28 -10.12
N GLY A 141 -8.15 -10.89 -9.89
CA GLY A 141 -7.29 -11.51 -8.90
C GLY A 141 -7.76 -11.32 -7.46
N ALA A 142 -8.21 -10.10 -7.12
CA ALA A 142 -8.77 -9.83 -5.79
C ALA A 142 -10.05 -10.64 -5.53
N SER A 143 -10.92 -10.77 -6.53
CA SER A 143 -12.14 -11.59 -6.45
C SER A 143 -11.83 -13.07 -6.28
N ALA A 144 -10.81 -13.58 -6.98
CA ALA A 144 -10.35 -14.97 -6.84
C ALA A 144 -9.82 -15.25 -5.44
N ALA A 145 -9.16 -14.27 -4.80
CA ALA A 145 -8.71 -14.34 -3.40
C ALA A 145 -9.83 -14.00 -2.38
N ASN A 146 -11.08 -13.87 -2.81
CA ASN A 146 -12.21 -13.42 -1.96
C ASN A 146 -11.93 -12.11 -1.21
N THR A 147 -11.22 -11.18 -1.83
CA THR A 147 -10.77 -9.93 -1.24
C THR A 147 -11.52 -8.75 -1.86
N ARG A 148 -12.02 -7.83 -1.02
CA ARG A 148 -12.64 -6.59 -1.47
C ARG A 148 -11.61 -5.66 -2.07
N MET A 149 -11.96 -5.00 -3.18
CA MET A 149 -11.12 -3.99 -3.82
C MET A 149 -11.76 -2.61 -3.70
N ILE A 150 -10.94 -1.59 -3.43
CA ILE A 150 -11.33 -0.18 -3.50
C ILE A 150 -10.80 0.38 -4.81
N VAL A 151 -11.70 0.79 -5.71
CA VAL A 151 -11.36 1.32 -7.03
C VAL A 151 -11.15 2.82 -6.95
N SER A 152 -10.02 3.31 -7.48
CA SER A 152 -9.75 4.76 -7.55
C SER A 152 -10.54 5.42 -8.67
N ASN A 153 -11.04 6.65 -8.45
CA ASN A 153 -11.62 7.46 -9.53
C ASN A 153 -10.59 7.95 -10.57
N ALA A 154 -9.29 7.74 -10.29
CA ALA A 154 -8.20 7.95 -11.22
C ALA A 154 -7.71 6.63 -11.86
N ALA A 155 -8.58 5.64 -11.96
CA ALA A 155 -8.31 4.36 -12.62
C ALA A 155 -8.10 4.53 -14.13
N SER A 156 -7.41 3.56 -14.73
CA SER A 156 -7.15 3.52 -16.19
C SER A 156 -8.40 3.18 -17.00
N PHE A 157 -9.38 2.52 -16.38
CA PHE A 157 -10.64 2.10 -17.00
C PHE A 157 -11.83 2.69 -16.24
N THR A 158 -12.99 2.72 -16.90
CA THR A 158 -14.23 3.19 -16.26
C THR A 158 -14.70 2.19 -15.21
N ILE A 159 -15.43 2.69 -14.21
CA ILE A 159 -15.89 1.87 -13.09
C ILE A 159 -16.80 0.73 -13.55
N GLU A 160 -17.60 0.95 -14.59
CA GLU A 160 -18.48 -0.06 -15.16
C GLU A 160 -17.70 -1.22 -15.78
N LYS A 161 -16.60 -0.94 -16.50
CA LYS A 161 -15.73 -1.97 -17.06
C LYS A 161 -15.05 -2.77 -15.98
N ILE A 162 -14.56 -2.11 -14.94
CA ILE A 162 -13.90 -2.75 -13.80
C ILE A 162 -14.89 -3.65 -13.06
N ALA A 163 -16.08 -3.16 -12.78
CA ALA A 163 -17.12 -3.91 -12.09
C ALA A 163 -17.59 -5.14 -12.90
N ALA A 164 -17.69 -5.00 -14.23
CA ALA A 164 -18.09 -6.10 -15.11
C ALA A 164 -17.02 -7.22 -15.22
N ALA A 165 -15.76 -6.97 -14.85
CA ALA A 165 -14.67 -7.94 -14.97
C ALA A 165 -14.79 -9.12 -14.00
N ALA A 166 -15.39 -8.94 -12.82
CA ALA A 166 -15.55 -9.98 -11.81
C ALA A 166 -16.76 -9.72 -10.91
N LYS A 167 -17.14 -10.72 -10.09
CA LYS A 167 -18.26 -10.64 -9.13
C LYS A 167 -17.84 -10.23 -7.72
N GLY A 168 -16.58 -9.85 -7.51
CA GLY A 168 -16.06 -9.46 -6.20
C GLY A 168 -16.66 -8.15 -5.70
N SER A 169 -16.61 -7.94 -4.38
CA SER A 169 -17.10 -6.73 -3.74
C SER A 169 -16.22 -5.53 -4.06
N LEU A 170 -16.82 -4.43 -4.49
CA LEU A 170 -16.13 -3.18 -4.81
C LEU A 170 -16.59 -2.04 -3.90
N TRP A 171 -15.63 -1.21 -3.52
CA TRP A 171 -15.82 0.15 -3.03
C TRP A 171 -15.22 1.14 -4.01
N PHE A 172 -15.62 2.38 -3.94
CA PHE A 172 -15.15 3.45 -4.81
C PHE A 172 -14.38 4.49 -4.00
N GLN A 173 -13.19 4.90 -4.48
CA GLN A 173 -12.45 5.99 -3.90
C GLN A 173 -12.59 7.24 -4.75
N LEU A 174 -12.94 8.34 -4.10
CA LEU A 174 -13.11 9.67 -4.68
C LEU A 174 -11.94 10.57 -4.29
N TYR A 175 -11.27 11.13 -5.29
CA TYR A 175 -10.54 12.40 -5.13
C TYR A 175 -11.52 13.52 -5.45
N PRO A 176 -11.98 14.30 -4.48
CA PRO A 176 -12.97 15.34 -4.74
C PRO A 176 -12.47 16.36 -5.76
N LYS A 177 -13.39 16.80 -6.61
CA LYS A 177 -13.21 17.92 -7.53
C LYS A 177 -13.86 19.16 -6.93
N LYS A 178 -13.43 20.37 -7.36
CA LYS A 178 -14.04 21.65 -6.95
C LYS A 178 -15.49 21.75 -7.43
N ASP A 179 -15.79 21.17 -8.58
CA ASP A 179 -17.13 21.01 -9.12
C ASP A 179 -17.88 19.90 -8.36
N LEU A 180 -18.94 20.31 -7.65
CA LEU A 180 -19.75 19.37 -6.86
C LEU A 180 -20.49 18.38 -7.76
N ASP A 181 -21.08 18.83 -8.88
CA ASP A 181 -21.86 17.98 -9.78
C ASP A 181 -20.99 16.86 -10.34
N ALA A 182 -19.75 17.17 -10.72
CA ALA A 182 -18.80 16.15 -11.19
C ALA A 182 -18.40 15.12 -10.10
N ASN A 183 -18.52 15.46 -8.82
CA ASN A 183 -18.38 14.48 -7.73
C ASN A 183 -19.62 13.61 -7.60
N LEU A 184 -20.81 14.21 -7.66
CA LEU A 184 -22.09 13.50 -7.59
C LEU A 184 -22.26 12.53 -8.75
N ASP A 185 -21.95 12.92 -9.98
CA ASP A 185 -21.97 12.06 -11.17
C ASP A 185 -21.05 10.84 -11.00
N GLY A 186 -19.83 11.05 -10.49
CA GLY A 186 -18.88 9.96 -10.22
C GLY A 186 -19.37 8.98 -9.16
N LEU A 187 -20.00 9.48 -8.10
CA LEU A 187 -20.59 8.67 -7.04
C LEU A 187 -21.79 7.87 -7.54
N GLU A 188 -22.65 8.50 -8.36
CA GLU A 188 -23.80 7.83 -8.95
C GLU A 188 -23.36 6.71 -9.90
N ALA A 189 -22.39 6.97 -10.77
CA ALA A 189 -21.84 5.96 -11.67
C ALA A 189 -21.25 4.77 -10.90
N ALA A 190 -20.50 5.02 -9.83
CA ALA A 190 -19.93 3.97 -8.98
C ALA A 190 -21.02 3.12 -8.31
N GLN A 191 -22.07 3.74 -7.79
CA GLN A 191 -23.17 3.02 -7.15
C GLN A 191 -23.99 2.22 -8.18
N LYS A 192 -24.23 2.75 -9.37
CA LYS A 192 -24.87 2.02 -10.50
C LYS A 192 -24.05 0.83 -10.94
N ALA A 193 -22.72 0.94 -10.91
CA ALA A 193 -21.81 -0.17 -11.20
C ALA A 193 -21.72 -1.23 -10.08
N GLY A 194 -22.38 -1.00 -8.92
CA GLY A 194 -22.46 -1.96 -7.82
C GLY A 194 -21.44 -1.72 -6.69
N CYS A 195 -20.75 -0.59 -6.65
CA CYS A 195 -19.91 -0.24 -5.51
C CYS A 195 -20.77 -0.01 -4.25
N THR A 196 -20.38 -0.65 -3.15
CA THR A 196 -21.17 -0.69 -1.89
C THR A 196 -20.66 0.24 -0.81
N GLY A 197 -19.60 0.99 -1.03
CA GLY A 197 -19.01 1.96 -0.10
C GLY A 197 -18.16 2.99 -0.81
N VAL A 198 -17.92 4.12 -0.16
CA VAL A 198 -17.16 5.25 -0.69
C VAL A 198 -16.03 5.64 0.26
N VAL A 199 -14.86 5.88 -0.31
CA VAL A 199 -13.67 6.37 0.39
C VAL A 199 -13.28 7.72 -0.20
N VAL A 200 -13.45 8.78 0.56
CA VAL A 200 -13.04 10.14 0.17
C VAL A 200 -11.61 10.40 0.59
N THR A 201 -10.72 10.62 -0.36
CA THR A 201 -9.29 10.81 -0.07
C THR A 201 -8.97 12.27 0.10
N VAL A 202 -8.38 12.64 1.25
CA VAL A 202 -8.12 14.03 1.65
C VAL A 202 -6.63 14.36 1.83
N ASP A 203 -5.73 13.41 1.69
CA ASP A 203 -4.28 13.57 1.91
C ASP A 203 -3.49 13.96 0.64
N VAL A 204 -4.16 14.48 -0.39
CA VAL A 204 -3.54 14.95 -1.64
C VAL A 204 -4.00 16.38 -1.93
N GLN A 205 -3.78 17.27 -0.96
CA GLN A 205 -4.11 18.70 -1.08
C GLN A 205 -3.17 19.42 -2.06
N ALA A 206 -1.87 19.13 -1.98
CA ALA A 206 -0.87 19.63 -2.91
C ALA A 206 -0.36 18.48 -3.79
N VAL A 207 0.18 18.83 -4.96
CA VAL A 207 0.92 17.85 -5.76
C VAL A 207 2.29 17.68 -5.12
N SER A 208 2.60 16.50 -4.61
CA SER A 208 3.92 16.20 -4.08
C SER A 208 4.97 16.32 -5.20
N TYR A 209 6.11 16.90 -4.83
CA TYR A 209 7.28 16.91 -5.70
C TYR A 209 7.83 15.48 -5.72
N GLU A 210 7.62 14.79 -6.81
CA GLU A 210 8.13 13.45 -7.02
C GLU A 210 9.49 13.55 -7.70
N ARG A 211 10.55 13.56 -6.91
CA ARG A 211 11.93 13.77 -7.37
C ARG A 211 12.30 12.88 -8.54
N ASP A 212 12.00 11.60 -8.45
CA ASP A 212 12.34 10.63 -9.49
C ASP A 212 11.54 10.85 -10.78
N LEU A 213 10.29 11.26 -10.67
CA LEU A 213 9.45 11.62 -11.82
C LEU A 213 9.94 12.90 -12.50
N HIS A 214 10.39 13.88 -11.73
CA HIS A 214 10.92 15.13 -12.23
C HIS A 214 12.27 14.93 -12.92
N ASP A 215 13.19 14.22 -12.27
CA ASP A 215 14.55 14.03 -12.76
C ASP A 215 14.60 13.15 -14.02
N ARG A 216 13.67 12.23 -14.17
CA ARG A 216 13.59 11.33 -15.32
C ARG A 216 12.75 11.87 -16.46
N ARG A 217 12.17 13.05 -16.35
CA ARG A 217 11.32 13.68 -17.38
C ARG A 217 10.37 12.66 -17.98
N LEU A 218 9.61 11.98 -17.14
CA LEU A 218 8.69 10.93 -17.57
C LEU A 218 7.99 11.38 -18.85
N ALA A 219 8.29 10.68 -19.92
CA ALA A 219 7.50 10.81 -21.12
C ALA A 219 6.07 10.51 -20.73
N SER A 220 5.27 11.56 -20.64
CA SER A 220 3.91 11.59 -20.07
C SER A 220 2.92 10.59 -20.70
N GLY A 221 3.37 9.78 -21.67
CA GLY A 221 2.57 8.79 -22.36
C GLY A 221 2.34 7.48 -21.58
N LEU A 222 3.32 6.97 -20.83
CA LEU A 222 3.22 5.66 -20.18
C LEU A 222 2.28 5.65 -18.96
N LEU A 223 2.14 6.80 -18.28
CA LEU A 223 1.29 6.94 -17.10
C LEU A 223 -0.03 7.66 -17.39
N ARG A 224 -0.39 7.85 -18.67
CA ARG A 224 -1.68 8.44 -19.03
C ARG A 224 -2.78 7.40 -19.07
N PRO A 225 -3.95 7.69 -18.45
CA PRO A 225 -5.13 6.91 -18.74
C PRO A 225 -5.40 6.95 -20.26
N PRO A 226 -5.80 5.83 -20.89
CA PRO A 226 -6.08 5.78 -22.33
C PRO A 226 -7.08 6.82 -22.83
N ASN A 227 -7.93 7.35 -21.94
CA ASN A 227 -8.98 8.32 -22.23
C ASN A 227 -8.64 9.75 -21.76
N ALA A 228 -7.44 10.01 -21.26
CA ALA A 228 -7.03 11.37 -20.93
C ALA A 228 -6.75 12.12 -22.24
N GLY A 229 -7.67 12.99 -22.65
CA GLY A 229 -7.47 13.91 -23.77
C GLY A 229 -6.14 14.65 -23.66
N ALA A 230 -5.57 15.05 -24.82
CA ALA A 230 -4.32 15.79 -24.84
C ALA A 230 -4.43 17.04 -23.97
N ARG A 231 -3.82 17.04 -22.77
CA ARG A 231 -3.58 18.29 -22.05
C ARG A 231 -2.50 19.04 -22.82
N PRO A 232 -2.72 20.33 -23.14
CA PRO A 232 -1.62 21.17 -23.57
C PRO A 232 -0.50 21.04 -22.52
N ARG A 233 0.73 20.94 -22.96
CA ARG A 233 1.88 21.13 -22.05
C ARG A 233 1.74 22.51 -21.46
N ASP A 234 1.21 22.61 -20.25
CA ASP A 234 1.18 23.86 -19.52
C ASP A 234 2.63 24.12 -19.04
N PRO A 235 3.29 25.17 -19.56
CA PRO A 235 4.64 25.52 -19.12
C PRO A 235 4.71 25.79 -17.61
N LEU A 236 3.59 26.13 -16.96
CA LEU A 236 3.47 26.39 -15.52
C LEU A 236 3.50 25.11 -14.68
N VAL A 237 3.21 23.94 -15.25
CA VAL A 237 3.33 22.64 -14.57
C VAL A 237 4.80 22.32 -14.22
N HIS A 238 5.74 23.03 -14.78
CA HIS A 238 7.17 22.89 -14.52
C HIS A 238 7.77 24.04 -13.70
N ASN A 239 6.93 24.87 -13.04
CA ASN A 239 7.45 25.80 -12.07
C ASN A 239 7.73 25.05 -10.75
N PRO A 240 9.00 24.69 -10.44
CA PRO A 240 9.32 23.94 -9.23
C PRO A 240 9.02 24.76 -7.95
N TYR A 241 8.70 26.04 -8.09
CA TYR A 241 8.40 26.96 -6.99
C TYR A 241 6.92 27.36 -6.92
N GLY A 242 6.12 26.95 -7.91
CA GLY A 242 4.66 27.15 -7.90
C GLY A 242 3.99 25.90 -7.39
N ALA A 243 3.47 25.90 -6.16
CA ALA A 243 2.54 24.86 -5.75
C ALA A 243 1.36 24.91 -6.73
N PRO A 244 1.15 23.88 -7.58
CA PRO A 244 -0.04 23.85 -8.40
C PRO A 244 -1.25 23.96 -7.48
N GLU A 245 -2.32 24.62 -7.93
CA GLU A 245 -3.62 24.61 -7.24
C GLU A 245 -4.12 23.15 -7.11
N GLY A 246 -3.53 22.37 -6.25
CA GLY A 246 -3.92 21.02 -5.97
C GLY A 246 -5.38 20.95 -5.51
N ARG A 247 -5.56 20.37 -4.37
CA ARG A 247 -6.87 20.32 -3.70
C ARG A 247 -6.82 21.05 -2.37
N MET A 248 -6.10 22.18 -2.30
CA MET A 248 -5.94 23.03 -1.10
C MET A 248 -7.25 23.68 -0.64
N TRP A 249 -8.32 23.57 -1.44
CA TRP A 249 -9.67 24.03 -1.15
C TRP A 249 -10.52 22.98 -0.39
N TYR A 250 -9.96 21.81 0.01
CA TYR A 250 -10.70 20.82 0.78
C TYR A 250 -11.24 21.41 2.08
N GLU A 251 -12.54 21.19 2.30
CA GLU A 251 -13.28 21.60 3.48
C GLU A 251 -14.18 20.45 3.96
N TRP A 252 -14.41 20.34 5.24
CA TRP A 252 -15.31 19.33 5.81
C TRP A 252 -16.73 19.44 5.27
N LYS A 253 -17.20 20.66 4.93
CA LYS A 253 -18.50 20.89 4.30
C LYS A 253 -18.76 20.03 3.06
N LEU A 254 -17.72 19.63 2.34
CA LEU A 254 -17.86 18.72 1.20
C LEU A 254 -18.46 17.37 1.62
N PHE A 255 -18.07 16.84 2.77
CA PHE A 255 -18.60 15.58 3.28
C PHE A 255 -20.11 15.69 3.53
N ASP A 256 -20.55 16.79 4.13
CA ASP A 256 -21.97 17.06 4.37
C ASP A 256 -22.76 17.12 3.05
N GLN A 257 -22.17 17.73 2.03
CA GLN A 257 -22.80 17.90 0.71
C GLN A 257 -22.96 16.58 -0.06
N ILE A 258 -21.97 15.68 0.01
CA ILE A 258 -22.01 14.41 -0.75
C ILE A 258 -22.66 13.27 0.04
N ARG A 259 -22.76 13.39 1.38
CA ARG A 259 -23.24 12.31 2.26
C ARG A 259 -24.61 11.78 1.85
N SER A 260 -25.55 12.66 1.53
CA SER A 260 -26.93 12.28 1.16
C SER A 260 -27.02 11.47 -0.14
N THR A 261 -26.02 11.55 -1.00
CA THR A 261 -25.95 10.79 -2.28
C THR A 261 -25.41 9.37 -2.06
N ILE A 262 -24.68 9.13 -0.96
CA ILE A 262 -24.02 7.86 -0.70
C ILE A 262 -24.95 6.92 0.06
N LYS A 263 -25.28 5.77 -0.55
CA LYS A 263 -26.18 4.76 0.04
C LYS A 263 -25.50 3.81 1.01
N GLY A 264 -24.19 3.64 0.91
CA GLY A 264 -23.38 2.78 1.77
C GLY A 264 -22.51 3.56 2.76
N PRO A 265 -21.51 2.91 3.35
CA PRO A 265 -20.54 3.58 4.21
C PRO A 265 -19.71 4.59 3.45
N MET A 266 -19.48 5.74 4.09
CA MET A 266 -18.57 6.80 3.67
C MET A 266 -17.42 6.90 4.66
N LEU A 267 -16.18 6.89 4.15
CA LEU A 267 -14.97 7.01 4.96
C LEU A 267 -14.11 8.16 4.44
N ALA A 268 -13.42 8.86 5.35
CA ALA A 268 -12.34 9.77 4.99
C ALA A 268 -11.00 9.04 5.09
N LYS A 269 -10.22 9.03 3.99
CA LYS A 269 -8.88 8.44 3.91
C LYS A 269 -7.80 9.52 3.91
N GLY A 270 -6.73 9.28 4.65
CA GLY A 270 -5.63 10.23 4.80
C GLY A 270 -5.61 10.86 6.20
N ILE A 271 -6.25 10.22 7.16
CA ILE A 271 -6.40 10.71 8.52
C ILE A 271 -5.19 10.25 9.35
N LEU A 272 -4.49 11.21 9.95
CA LEU A 272 -3.29 10.98 10.76
C LEU A 272 -3.37 11.65 12.14
N THR A 273 -4.43 12.39 12.44
CA THR A 273 -4.59 13.07 13.72
C THR A 273 -5.86 12.64 14.44
N PRO A 274 -5.84 12.59 15.80
CA PRO A 274 -7.04 12.38 16.61
C PRO A 274 -8.14 13.42 16.38
N GLU A 275 -7.77 14.66 16.04
CA GLU A 275 -8.70 15.75 15.75
C GLU A 275 -9.48 15.46 14.47
N ASP A 276 -8.79 15.20 13.35
CA ASP A 276 -9.43 14.87 12.08
C ASP A 276 -10.31 13.61 12.21
N ALA A 277 -9.89 12.63 13.01
CA ALA A 277 -10.70 11.43 13.25
C ALA A 277 -12.04 11.75 13.94
N ARG A 278 -12.08 12.74 14.85
CA ARG A 278 -13.34 13.21 15.45
C ARG A 278 -14.18 13.97 14.42
N LEU A 279 -13.55 14.85 13.64
CA LEU A 279 -14.24 15.61 12.58
C LEU A 279 -14.83 14.69 11.51
N CYS A 280 -14.17 13.58 11.15
CA CYS A 280 -14.76 12.57 10.26
C CYS A 280 -16.15 12.14 10.76
N ILE A 281 -16.25 11.82 12.04
CA ILE A 281 -17.50 11.34 12.64
C ILE A 281 -18.55 12.47 12.69
N GLU A 282 -18.13 13.67 13.04
CA GLU A 282 -19.00 14.86 13.11
C GLU A 282 -19.58 15.22 11.74
N HIS A 283 -18.82 14.99 10.65
CA HIS A 283 -19.26 15.20 9.28
C HIS A 283 -19.82 13.94 8.60
N GLY A 284 -20.35 13.00 9.39
CA GLY A 284 -21.14 11.88 8.91
C GLY A 284 -20.37 10.75 8.23
N CYS A 285 -19.07 10.63 8.47
CA CYS A 285 -18.33 9.45 8.06
C CYS A 285 -18.69 8.24 8.92
N ASP A 286 -18.98 7.11 8.29
CA ASP A 286 -19.31 5.85 8.96
C ASP A 286 -18.05 5.10 9.44
N GLY A 287 -16.85 5.57 9.04
CA GLY A 287 -15.56 5.02 9.44
C GLY A 287 -14.41 5.98 9.18
N VAL A 288 -13.29 5.73 9.85
CA VAL A 288 -12.04 6.46 9.67
C VAL A 288 -11.04 5.59 8.93
N TYR A 289 -10.36 6.14 7.93
CA TYR A 289 -9.32 5.42 7.21
C TYR A 289 -7.95 6.06 7.47
N VAL A 290 -7.21 5.46 8.40
CA VAL A 290 -5.87 5.89 8.80
C VAL A 290 -4.88 5.54 7.71
N SER A 291 -4.23 6.56 7.15
CA SER A 291 -3.35 6.42 5.99
C SER A 291 -2.47 7.65 5.83
N ASN A 292 -1.21 7.46 5.45
CA ASN A 292 -0.35 8.52 4.92
C ASN A 292 -0.05 8.31 3.42
N HIS A 293 -1.02 7.69 2.70
CA HIS A 293 -0.90 7.39 1.27
C HIS A 293 0.30 6.49 0.91
N GLY A 294 0.77 5.70 1.87
CA GLY A 294 1.96 4.88 1.68
C GLY A 294 3.26 5.69 1.56
N GLY A 295 3.32 6.85 2.23
CA GLY A 295 4.45 7.77 2.19
C GLY A 295 4.55 8.59 0.90
N ARG A 296 3.42 8.84 0.21
CA ARG A 296 3.39 9.49 -1.11
C ARG A 296 2.80 10.91 -1.10
N SER A 297 2.38 11.41 0.06
CA SER A 297 1.77 12.74 0.21
C SER A 297 2.75 13.70 0.88
N LEU A 298 2.72 13.79 2.19
CA LEU A 298 3.62 14.65 2.96
C LEU A 298 4.83 13.83 3.42
N ASP A 299 6.03 14.27 3.03
CA ASP A 299 7.26 13.70 3.61
C ASP A 299 7.47 14.24 5.04
N TYR A 300 8.26 13.54 5.84
CA TYR A 300 8.43 13.78 7.28
C TYR A 300 7.14 13.68 8.12
N ALA A 301 6.08 13.12 7.57
CA ALA A 301 4.91 12.73 8.35
C ALA A 301 5.22 11.48 9.20
N PRO A 302 4.51 11.29 10.33
CA PRO A 302 4.60 10.05 11.10
C PRO A 302 4.12 8.86 10.27
N SER A 303 4.52 7.65 10.64
CA SER A 303 3.92 6.45 10.05
C SER A 303 2.47 6.31 10.51
N SER A 304 1.65 5.69 9.63
CA SER A 304 0.26 5.41 10.00
C SER A 304 0.16 4.52 11.24
N LEU A 305 1.12 3.61 11.46
CA LEU A 305 1.10 2.67 12.57
C LEU A 305 1.36 3.37 13.92
N GLU A 306 2.23 4.39 13.96
CA GLU A 306 2.52 5.17 15.17
C GLU A 306 1.33 5.97 15.66
N VAL A 307 0.55 6.54 14.72
CA VAL A 307 -0.59 7.39 15.06
C VAL A 307 -1.86 6.60 15.34
N LEU A 308 -1.90 5.33 14.94
CA LEU A 308 -3.09 4.48 15.05
C LEU A 308 -3.65 4.40 16.49
N PRO A 309 -2.84 4.16 17.56
CA PRO A 309 -3.38 4.09 18.91
C PRO A 309 -4.10 5.37 19.36
N GLY A 310 -3.51 6.54 19.07
CA GLY A 310 -4.11 7.83 19.44
C GLY A 310 -5.43 8.10 18.68
N ILE A 311 -5.52 7.65 17.42
CA ILE A 311 -6.75 7.73 16.63
C ILE A 311 -7.82 6.78 17.19
N VAL A 312 -7.44 5.55 17.55
CA VAL A 312 -8.35 4.57 18.17
C VAL A 312 -8.94 5.11 19.46
N ASP A 313 -8.13 5.72 20.32
CA ASP A 313 -8.57 6.35 21.56
C ASP A 313 -9.52 7.53 21.28
N ALA A 314 -9.26 8.34 20.26
CA ALA A 314 -10.11 9.46 19.86
C ALA A 314 -11.46 9.02 19.26
N VAL A 315 -11.46 7.94 18.47
CA VAL A 315 -12.66 7.34 17.88
C VAL A 315 -13.51 6.65 18.95
N ALA A 316 -12.86 6.05 19.95
CA ALA A 316 -13.49 5.41 21.12
C ALA A 316 -14.57 4.39 20.73
N GLY A 317 -14.34 3.60 19.68
CA GLY A 317 -15.24 2.56 19.21
C GLY A 317 -16.54 3.04 18.54
N ARG A 318 -16.70 4.35 18.31
CA ARG A 318 -17.92 4.92 17.68
C ARG A 318 -18.10 4.46 16.23
N VAL A 319 -17.00 4.29 15.51
CA VAL A 319 -16.99 3.82 14.12
C VAL A 319 -15.78 2.89 13.90
N PRO A 320 -15.81 1.96 12.91
CA PRO A 320 -14.67 1.15 12.60
C PRO A 320 -13.54 1.98 11.97
N ILE A 321 -12.31 1.51 12.23
CA ILE A 321 -11.08 2.10 11.67
C ILE A 321 -10.51 1.15 10.63
N ILE A 322 -10.31 1.66 9.41
CA ILE A 322 -9.54 1.01 8.35
C ILE A 322 -8.14 1.60 8.35
N PHE A 323 -7.16 0.79 7.98
CA PHE A 323 -5.76 1.16 8.09
C PHE A 323 -4.98 0.77 6.83
N ASP A 324 -4.03 1.58 6.40
CA ASP A 324 -3.01 1.18 5.43
C ASP A 324 -1.65 1.83 5.73
N SER A 325 -0.73 1.60 4.86
CA SER A 325 0.65 2.04 4.78
C SER A 325 1.64 1.06 5.43
N GLY A 326 2.59 0.66 4.62
CA GLY A 326 3.72 -0.15 5.06
C GLY A 326 3.49 -1.66 5.11
N ILE A 327 2.27 -2.19 5.07
CA ILE A 327 1.97 -3.62 5.18
C ILE A 327 2.63 -4.42 4.04
N ARG A 328 3.35 -5.50 4.42
CA ARG A 328 4.01 -6.44 3.51
C ARG A 328 3.83 -7.90 3.90
N THR A 329 3.46 -8.18 5.16
CA THR A 329 3.32 -9.53 5.70
C THR A 329 2.01 -9.67 6.47
N GLY A 330 1.57 -10.92 6.71
CA GLY A 330 0.44 -11.19 7.59
C GLY A 330 0.71 -10.82 9.05
N SER A 331 1.96 -10.82 9.48
CA SER A 331 2.38 -10.28 10.79
C SER A 331 2.14 -8.78 10.89
N ASP A 332 2.41 -8.01 9.83
CA ASP A 332 2.08 -6.59 9.79
C ASP A 332 0.57 -6.35 9.92
N VAL A 333 -0.24 -7.21 9.27
CA VAL A 333 -1.70 -7.16 9.40
C VAL A 333 -2.12 -7.38 10.86
N LEU A 334 -1.59 -8.41 11.52
CA LEU A 334 -1.93 -8.70 12.92
C LEU A 334 -1.55 -7.53 13.83
N LYS A 335 -0.37 -6.90 13.63
CA LYS A 335 0.07 -5.73 14.38
C LYS A 335 -0.94 -4.57 14.29
N ALA A 336 -1.37 -4.24 13.08
CA ALA A 336 -2.36 -3.18 12.87
C ALA A 336 -3.72 -3.51 13.52
N LEU A 337 -4.19 -4.76 13.40
CA LEU A 337 -5.43 -5.22 14.06
C LEU A 337 -5.31 -5.15 15.58
N ALA A 338 -4.20 -5.61 16.15
CA ALA A 338 -3.95 -5.56 17.59
C ALA A 338 -3.90 -4.14 18.15
N LEU A 339 -3.47 -3.17 17.35
CA LEU A 339 -3.46 -1.75 17.68
C LEU A 339 -4.82 -1.06 17.45
N GLY A 340 -5.83 -1.78 16.99
CA GLY A 340 -7.22 -1.34 16.96
C GLY A 340 -7.82 -1.07 15.59
N ALA A 341 -7.13 -1.39 14.50
CA ALA A 341 -7.75 -1.43 13.17
C ALA A 341 -8.78 -2.56 13.08
N LYS A 342 -9.91 -2.34 12.42
CA LYS A 342 -10.93 -3.38 12.14
C LYS A 342 -10.61 -4.14 10.85
N ALA A 343 -10.02 -3.46 9.89
CA ALA A 343 -9.55 -4.03 8.62
C ALA A 343 -8.34 -3.24 8.10
N VAL A 344 -7.60 -3.85 7.20
CA VAL A 344 -6.41 -3.24 6.60
C VAL A 344 -6.49 -3.25 5.07
N CYS A 345 -5.80 -2.30 4.44
CA CYS A 345 -5.66 -2.27 3.00
C CYS A 345 -4.20 -2.39 2.58
N VAL A 346 -3.97 -3.09 1.47
CA VAL A 346 -2.65 -3.28 0.87
C VAL A 346 -2.61 -2.65 -0.52
N GLY A 347 -1.58 -1.84 -0.77
CA GLY A 347 -1.43 -1.10 -2.03
C GLY A 347 -0.36 -1.69 -2.94
N ARG A 348 0.92 -1.60 -2.54
CA ARG A 348 2.05 -2.02 -3.38
C ARG A 348 2.09 -3.52 -3.63
N THR A 349 1.81 -4.35 -2.63
CA THR A 349 1.91 -5.81 -2.75
C THR A 349 1.02 -6.40 -3.84
N PRO A 350 -0.29 -6.10 -3.94
CA PRO A 350 -1.09 -6.60 -5.05
C PRO A 350 -0.70 -5.97 -6.40
N ARG A 351 -0.12 -4.75 -6.43
CA ARG A 351 0.41 -4.15 -7.65
C ARG A 351 1.65 -4.89 -8.16
N TRP A 352 2.51 -5.38 -7.25
CA TRP A 352 3.61 -6.27 -7.62
C TRP A 352 3.08 -7.57 -8.23
N GLY A 353 2.07 -8.18 -7.60
CA GLY A 353 1.41 -9.36 -8.15
C GLY A 353 0.85 -9.12 -9.55
N LEU A 354 0.16 -7.99 -9.75
CA LEU A 354 -0.42 -7.59 -11.04
C LEU A 354 0.66 -7.43 -12.13
N ALA A 355 1.72 -6.70 -11.84
CA ALA A 355 2.80 -6.45 -12.79
C ALA A 355 3.62 -7.72 -13.09
N ALA A 356 3.83 -8.56 -12.10
CA ALA A 356 4.61 -9.78 -12.25
C ALA A 356 3.87 -10.87 -13.02
N TYR A 357 2.58 -11.13 -12.71
CA TYR A 357 1.86 -12.30 -13.22
C TYR A 357 0.39 -12.04 -13.53
N GLY A 358 -0.06 -10.78 -13.61
CA GLY A 358 -1.47 -10.45 -13.86
C GLY A 358 -2.42 -10.92 -12.74
N PRO A 359 -3.67 -11.30 -13.05
CA PRO A 359 -4.66 -11.72 -12.05
C PRO A 359 -4.21 -12.87 -11.14
N PRO A 360 -3.54 -13.95 -11.63
CA PRO A 360 -3.00 -15.01 -10.77
C PRO A 360 -1.96 -14.48 -9.76
N GLY A 361 -1.14 -13.49 -10.13
CA GLY A 361 -0.18 -12.86 -9.23
C GLY A 361 -0.85 -12.05 -8.13
N VAL A 362 -1.92 -11.32 -8.44
CA VAL A 362 -2.75 -10.62 -7.46
C VAL A 362 -3.38 -11.60 -6.48
N GLN A 363 -4.00 -12.67 -6.99
CA GLN A 363 -4.58 -13.72 -6.15
C GLN A 363 -3.54 -14.30 -5.21
N ARG A 364 -2.39 -14.73 -5.75
CA ARG A 364 -1.34 -15.40 -4.98
C ARG A 364 -0.79 -14.54 -3.85
N VAL A 365 -0.49 -13.26 -4.10
CA VAL A 365 0.04 -12.37 -3.06
C VAL A 365 -0.96 -12.11 -1.94
N LEU A 366 -2.26 -12.01 -2.27
CA LEU A 366 -3.31 -11.84 -1.27
C LEU A 366 -3.49 -13.11 -0.42
N GLU A 367 -3.45 -14.29 -1.03
CA GLU A 367 -3.50 -15.57 -0.33
C GLU A 367 -2.29 -15.78 0.59
N ILE A 368 -1.09 -15.36 0.16
CA ILE A 368 0.11 -15.37 1.01
C ILE A 368 -0.11 -14.52 2.28
N LEU A 369 -0.58 -13.28 2.13
CA LEU A 369 -0.84 -12.41 3.27
C LEU A 369 -1.91 -12.97 4.23
N GLN A 370 -2.94 -13.63 3.69
CA GLN A 370 -3.96 -14.31 4.49
C GLN A 370 -3.38 -15.52 5.24
N ALA A 371 -2.56 -16.34 4.59
CA ALA A 371 -1.90 -17.49 5.20
C ALA A 371 -0.93 -17.07 6.31
N GLU A 372 -0.12 -16.04 6.07
CA GLU A 372 0.78 -15.46 7.07
C GLU A 372 0.02 -14.89 8.27
N LEU A 373 -1.14 -14.25 8.05
CA LEU A 373 -2.00 -13.77 9.13
C LEU A 373 -2.48 -14.94 10.00
N ILE A 374 -2.94 -16.03 9.39
CA ILE A 374 -3.36 -17.24 10.11
C ILE A 374 -2.21 -17.79 10.95
N GLN A 375 -1.00 -17.86 10.40
CA GLN A 375 0.19 -18.28 11.14
C GLN A 375 0.49 -17.39 12.35
N ALA A 376 0.47 -16.06 12.13
CA ALA A 376 0.71 -15.10 13.19
C ALA A 376 -0.36 -15.20 14.30
N MET A 377 -1.63 -15.39 13.94
CA MET A 377 -2.73 -15.64 14.87
C MET A 377 -2.51 -16.93 15.66
N ALA A 378 -2.07 -18.02 15.01
CA ALA A 378 -1.77 -19.28 15.68
C ALA A 378 -0.69 -19.11 16.75
N TYR A 379 0.45 -18.51 16.39
CA TYR A 379 1.56 -18.31 17.30
C TYR A 379 1.27 -17.34 18.46
N THR A 380 0.35 -16.39 18.25
CA THR A 380 -0.09 -15.46 19.30
C THR A 380 -1.31 -15.95 20.08
N GLY A 381 -1.82 -17.14 19.75
CA GLY A 381 -2.98 -17.77 20.39
C GLY A 381 -4.29 -17.05 20.15
N ARG A 382 -4.45 -16.41 18.99
CA ARG A 382 -5.68 -15.68 18.57
C ARG A 382 -6.46 -16.54 17.59
N THR A 383 -7.63 -17.02 18.01
CA THR A 383 -8.45 -17.97 17.22
C THR A 383 -9.48 -17.29 16.32
N SER A 384 -9.67 -15.98 16.47
CA SER A 384 -10.54 -15.16 15.61
C SER A 384 -10.01 -13.73 15.52
N ILE A 385 -10.47 -12.97 14.53
CA ILE A 385 -10.11 -11.54 14.38
C ILE A 385 -10.58 -10.74 15.62
N ASP A 386 -11.76 -11.03 16.14
CA ASP A 386 -12.29 -10.34 17.33
C ASP A 386 -11.53 -10.70 18.63
N ALA A 387 -10.74 -11.77 18.63
CA ALA A 387 -9.86 -12.13 19.74
C ALA A 387 -8.49 -11.41 19.68
N ILE A 388 -8.20 -10.67 18.61
CA ILE A 388 -6.98 -9.89 18.48
C ILE A 388 -7.15 -8.58 19.27
N ASP A 389 -6.28 -8.37 20.26
CA ASP A 389 -6.25 -7.18 21.10
C ASP A 389 -4.80 -6.72 21.37
N LYS A 390 -4.65 -5.62 22.10
CA LYS A 390 -3.35 -5.04 22.47
C LYS A 390 -2.40 -6.03 23.18
N THR A 391 -2.89 -7.10 23.79
CA THR A 391 -2.04 -8.10 24.45
C THR A 391 -1.35 -9.06 23.47
N ALA A 392 -1.69 -9.00 22.18
CA ALA A 392 -0.99 -9.75 21.14
C ALA A 392 0.33 -9.07 20.71
N VAL A 393 0.56 -7.83 21.15
CA VAL A 393 1.72 -7.03 20.75
C VAL A 393 2.36 -6.33 21.94
N ARG A 394 3.65 -6.00 21.79
CA ARG A 394 4.37 -5.03 22.62
C ARG A 394 4.88 -3.94 21.71
N THR A 395 4.61 -2.69 22.05
CA THR A 395 5.04 -1.52 21.28
C THR A 395 6.20 -0.81 21.95
N ASP A 396 7.13 -0.33 21.14
CA ASP A 396 8.27 0.48 21.58
C ASP A 396 8.45 1.65 20.58
N PHE A 397 7.38 2.41 20.38
CA PHE A 397 7.43 3.60 19.52
C PHE A 397 8.33 4.66 20.17
N PRO A 398 9.20 5.32 19.37
CA PRO A 398 10.14 6.34 19.85
C PRO A 398 9.46 7.60 20.41
#